data_38ae152b23b134403f95dd36ee3705fb
#
_entry.id   38ae152b23b134403f95dd36ee3705fb
#
_cell.length_a   1.000
_cell.length_b   1.000
_cell.length_c   1.000
_cell.angle_alpha   90.00
_cell.angle_beta   90.00
_cell.angle_gamma   90.00
#
_symmetry.space_group_name_H-M   'P 1'
#
loop_
_entity.id
_entity.type
_entity.pdbx_description
1 polymer ?
#
loop_
_entity_poly.entity_id
_entity_poly.type
_entity_poly.pdbx_seq_one_letter_code
_entity_poly.pdbx_strand_id
1 'polypeptide(L)'
;MLSGVSHDLRTPLTRLKLGLSFLPEDAEVAGLKHDVEDMERLVDEFLAFARGDALEDSAMVDPVQLVAGVVDKARRGGQDVSLRECSGQGHVRLRPMAVARALDNLIGNAVRYGTKAEVSVALGERSVRLTVEDDGPGIPKERREEALLPFTRLDAARDPNRGGGVGLGLSIAADIARTHGGSLRLSDSARLGGLKAELVLARQGA
;
A
#
# COMPACT_ATOMS: atom_id res chain seq x y z
N MET A 1 2.82 -21.89 -11.73
CA MET A 1 2.39 -22.53 -10.47
C MET A 1 1.56 -21.60 -9.55
N LEU A 2 1.93 -20.36 -9.31
CA LEU A 2 1.18 -19.43 -8.42
C LEU A 2 -0.22 -19.04 -8.93
N SER A 3 -0.49 -19.12 -10.23
CA SER A 3 -1.84 -18.81 -10.78
C SER A 3 -2.90 -19.83 -10.36
N GLY A 4 -2.55 -21.11 -10.27
CA GLY A 4 -3.44 -22.16 -9.76
C GLY A 4 -3.76 -21.98 -8.28
N VAL A 5 -2.74 -21.72 -7.46
CA VAL A 5 -2.92 -21.48 -6.00
C VAL A 5 -3.83 -20.28 -5.73
N SER A 6 -3.76 -19.22 -6.55
CA SER A 6 -4.65 -18.06 -6.44
C SER A 6 -6.13 -18.42 -6.64
N HIS A 7 -6.41 -19.21 -7.66
CA HIS A 7 -7.78 -19.68 -7.96
C HIS A 7 -8.30 -20.59 -6.85
N ASP A 8 -7.45 -21.50 -6.37
CA ASP A 8 -7.82 -22.50 -5.37
C ASP A 8 -8.09 -21.89 -4.00
N LEU A 9 -7.43 -20.78 -3.65
CA LEU A 9 -7.70 -20.04 -2.42
C LEU A 9 -8.93 -19.13 -2.53
N ARG A 10 -9.21 -18.53 -3.69
CA ARG A 10 -10.39 -17.67 -3.87
C ARG A 10 -11.71 -18.44 -3.92
N THR A 11 -11.70 -19.64 -4.50
CA THR A 11 -12.90 -20.46 -4.68
C THR A 11 -13.65 -20.73 -3.36
N PRO A 12 -13.00 -21.20 -2.27
CA PRO A 12 -13.69 -21.42 -0.99
C PRO A 12 -14.19 -20.11 -0.36
N LEU A 13 -13.45 -18.99 -0.47
CA LEU A 13 -13.88 -17.69 0.06
C LEU A 13 -15.12 -17.18 -0.66
N THR A 14 -15.17 -17.28 -1.99
CA THR A 14 -16.35 -16.91 -2.77
C THR A 14 -17.57 -17.75 -2.39
N ARG A 15 -17.38 -19.05 -2.12
CA ARG A 15 -18.47 -19.94 -1.66
C ARG A 15 -18.96 -19.56 -0.27
N LEU A 16 -18.05 -19.21 0.67
CA LEU A 16 -18.41 -18.72 2.01
C LEU A 16 -19.21 -17.41 1.90
N LYS A 17 -18.74 -16.45 1.11
CA LYS A 17 -19.42 -15.16 0.88
C LYS A 17 -20.83 -15.37 0.30
N LEU A 18 -20.95 -16.25 -0.68
CA LEU A 18 -22.25 -16.62 -1.25
C LEU A 18 -23.14 -17.31 -0.22
N GLY A 19 -22.61 -18.24 0.58
CA GLY A 19 -23.36 -18.90 1.66
C GLY A 19 -23.89 -17.90 2.69
N LEU A 20 -23.06 -16.96 3.12
CA LEU A 20 -23.44 -15.90 4.07
C LEU A 20 -24.46 -14.91 3.50
N SER A 21 -24.53 -14.75 2.17
CA SER A 21 -25.53 -13.87 1.54
C SER A 21 -26.96 -14.42 1.58
N PHE A 22 -27.14 -15.70 1.84
CA PHE A 22 -28.47 -16.34 1.98
C PHE A 22 -28.98 -16.36 3.43
N LEU A 23 -28.14 -15.97 4.41
CA LEU A 23 -28.54 -15.91 5.82
C LEU A 23 -29.23 -14.57 6.13
N PRO A 24 -30.18 -14.56 7.08
CA PRO A 24 -30.74 -13.31 7.60
C PRO A 24 -29.64 -12.41 8.13
N GLU A 25 -29.77 -11.11 7.86
CA GLU A 25 -28.76 -10.12 8.27
C GLU A 25 -28.92 -9.80 9.76
N ASP A 26 -28.04 -10.35 10.59
CA ASP A 26 -27.86 -10.00 11.99
C ASP A 26 -26.42 -9.57 12.27
N ALA A 27 -26.11 -9.17 13.49
CA ALA A 27 -24.78 -8.69 13.86
C ALA A 27 -23.70 -9.78 13.73
N GLU A 28 -24.06 -11.06 13.90
CA GLU A 28 -23.13 -12.18 13.79
C GLU A 28 -22.81 -12.47 12.31
N VAL A 29 -23.83 -12.51 11.46
CA VAL A 29 -23.65 -12.67 10.01
C VAL A 29 -22.91 -11.50 9.39
N ALA A 30 -23.17 -10.27 9.84
CA ALA A 30 -22.41 -9.09 9.42
C ALA A 30 -20.91 -9.19 9.82
N GLY A 31 -20.62 -9.68 11.03
CA GLY A 31 -19.25 -9.98 11.46
C GLY A 31 -18.57 -11.02 10.60
N LEU A 32 -19.24 -12.14 10.31
CA LEU A 32 -18.70 -13.21 9.45
C LEU A 32 -18.45 -12.75 8.00
N LYS A 33 -19.33 -11.90 7.45
CA LYS A 33 -19.13 -11.29 6.12
C LYS A 33 -17.86 -10.43 6.10
N HIS A 34 -17.66 -9.63 7.15
CA HIS A 34 -16.47 -8.80 7.30
C HIS A 34 -15.19 -9.66 7.40
N ASP A 35 -15.22 -10.75 8.19
CA ASP A 35 -14.10 -11.68 8.31
C ASP A 35 -13.75 -12.33 6.95
N VAL A 36 -14.73 -12.71 6.15
CA VAL A 36 -14.51 -13.27 4.81
C VAL A 36 -13.90 -12.22 3.86
N GLU A 37 -14.35 -10.97 3.93
CA GLU A 37 -13.76 -9.86 3.16
C GLU A 37 -12.31 -9.58 3.56
N ASP A 38 -12.01 -9.65 4.85
CA ASP A 38 -10.65 -9.56 5.36
C ASP A 38 -9.77 -10.73 4.87
N MET A 39 -10.30 -11.96 4.87
CA MET A 39 -9.59 -13.13 4.32
C MET A 39 -9.35 -13.00 2.80
N GLU A 40 -10.31 -12.52 2.01
CA GLU A 40 -10.12 -12.24 0.58
C GLU A 40 -8.97 -11.25 0.36
N ARG A 41 -8.97 -10.15 1.12
CA ARG A 41 -7.90 -9.16 1.07
C ARG A 41 -6.54 -9.74 1.47
N LEU A 42 -6.49 -10.56 2.54
CA LEU A 42 -5.29 -11.28 2.99
C LEU A 42 -4.69 -12.14 1.88
N VAL A 43 -5.54 -12.94 1.24
CA VAL A 43 -5.13 -13.83 0.15
C VAL A 43 -4.62 -13.01 -1.03
N ASP A 44 -5.29 -11.94 -1.40
CA ASP A 44 -4.89 -11.09 -2.52
C ASP A 44 -3.56 -10.37 -2.25
N GLU A 45 -3.35 -9.85 -1.04
CA GLU A 45 -2.09 -9.24 -0.63
C GLU A 45 -0.94 -10.26 -0.63
N PHE A 46 -1.18 -11.48 -0.08
CA PHE A 46 -0.20 -12.56 -0.08
C PHE A 46 0.17 -13.04 -1.48
N LEU A 47 -0.83 -13.25 -2.33
CA LEU A 47 -0.62 -13.69 -3.71
C LEU A 47 0.09 -12.63 -4.55
N ALA A 48 -0.23 -11.38 -4.31
CA ALA A 48 0.45 -10.26 -4.93
C ALA A 48 1.92 -10.16 -4.47
N PHE A 49 2.19 -10.41 -3.19
CA PHE A 49 3.56 -10.52 -2.65
C PHE A 49 4.31 -11.73 -3.25
N ALA A 50 3.66 -12.91 -3.27
CA ALA A 50 4.28 -14.15 -3.75
C ALA A 50 4.53 -14.18 -5.27
N ARG A 51 3.73 -13.47 -6.08
CA ARG A 51 3.94 -13.35 -7.53
C ARG A 51 5.14 -12.48 -7.86
N GLY A 52 5.51 -11.57 -6.95
CA GLY A 52 6.50 -10.53 -7.21
C GLY A 52 6.12 -9.69 -8.44
N ASP A 53 6.57 -8.47 -8.50
CA ASP A 53 6.37 -7.61 -9.69
C ASP A 53 7.33 -7.99 -10.84
N ALA A 54 7.92 -9.20 -10.79
CA ALA A 54 8.95 -9.67 -11.71
C ALA A 54 8.45 -9.89 -13.15
N LEU A 55 7.13 -9.94 -13.36
CA LEU A 55 6.51 -10.16 -14.67
C LEU A 55 6.06 -8.85 -15.34
N GLU A 56 6.14 -7.71 -14.65
CA GLU A 56 5.78 -6.43 -15.25
C GLU A 56 6.98 -5.82 -15.98
N ASP A 57 6.81 -5.53 -17.26
CA ASP A 57 7.81 -4.82 -18.04
C ASP A 57 7.93 -3.36 -17.60
N SER A 58 9.16 -2.87 -17.54
CA SER A 58 9.39 -1.46 -17.23
C SER A 58 9.05 -0.57 -18.43
N ALA A 59 8.34 0.52 -18.18
CA ALA A 59 7.92 1.50 -19.18
C ALA A 59 8.45 2.90 -18.83
N MET A 60 8.56 3.77 -19.82
CA MET A 60 8.81 5.19 -19.62
C MET A 60 7.52 5.87 -19.17
N VAL A 61 7.47 6.34 -17.94
CA VAL A 61 6.29 6.97 -17.34
C VAL A 61 6.63 8.35 -16.77
N ASP A 62 5.64 9.23 -16.76
CA ASP A 62 5.68 10.46 -15.97
C ASP A 62 5.25 10.13 -14.53
N PRO A 63 6.17 10.23 -13.55
CA PRO A 63 5.84 9.86 -12.16
C PRO A 63 4.78 10.76 -11.55
N VAL A 64 4.68 12.02 -11.99
CA VAL A 64 3.66 12.95 -11.48
C VAL A 64 2.27 12.51 -11.92
N GLN A 65 2.11 12.14 -13.18
CA GLN A 65 0.84 11.62 -13.70
C GLN A 65 0.46 10.29 -13.06
N LEU A 66 1.44 9.39 -12.86
CA LEU A 66 1.20 8.12 -12.18
C LEU A 66 0.66 8.34 -10.76
N VAL A 67 1.33 9.19 -9.97
CA VAL A 67 0.93 9.50 -8.60
C VAL A 67 -0.42 10.21 -8.56
N ALA A 68 -0.67 11.18 -9.46
CA ALA A 68 -1.97 11.85 -9.56
C ALA A 68 -3.10 10.84 -9.80
N GLY A 69 -2.91 9.87 -10.69
CA GLY A 69 -3.89 8.80 -10.94
C GLY A 69 -4.20 7.96 -9.71
N VAL A 70 -3.18 7.61 -8.91
CA VAL A 70 -3.35 6.86 -7.66
C VAL A 70 -4.09 7.70 -6.61
N VAL A 71 -3.72 8.97 -6.43
CA VAL A 71 -4.38 9.89 -5.50
C VAL A 71 -5.85 10.10 -5.89
N ASP A 72 -6.15 10.29 -7.18
CA ASP A 72 -7.52 10.45 -7.65
C ASP A 72 -8.37 9.19 -7.45
N LYS A 73 -7.78 8.02 -7.62
CA LYS A 73 -8.43 6.73 -7.30
C LYS A 73 -8.78 6.65 -5.82
N ALA A 74 -7.82 7.00 -4.93
CA ALA A 74 -8.01 6.99 -3.47
C ALA A 74 -9.14 7.97 -3.04
N ARG A 75 -9.15 9.18 -3.61
CA ARG A 75 -10.21 10.19 -3.38
C ARG A 75 -11.59 9.69 -3.80
N ARG A 76 -11.69 9.06 -4.97
CA ARG A 76 -12.97 8.47 -5.43
C ARG A 76 -13.45 7.34 -4.50
N GLY A 77 -12.52 6.66 -3.84
CA GLY A 77 -12.80 5.68 -2.77
C GLY A 77 -13.18 6.32 -1.42
N GLY A 78 -13.34 7.64 -1.33
CA GLY A 78 -13.73 8.35 -0.11
C GLY A 78 -12.58 8.60 0.86
N GLN A 79 -11.32 8.39 0.47
CA GLN A 79 -10.15 8.63 1.32
C GLN A 79 -9.74 10.11 1.28
N ASP A 80 -9.39 10.68 2.42
CA ASP A 80 -8.85 12.05 2.52
C ASP A 80 -7.36 12.06 2.15
N VAL A 81 -7.10 12.16 0.86
CA VAL A 81 -5.74 12.15 0.29
C VAL A 81 -5.55 13.35 -0.61
N SER A 82 -4.42 14.03 -0.51
CA SER A 82 -4.08 15.17 -1.36
C SER A 82 -2.71 15.03 -2.02
N LEU A 83 -2.64 15.41 -3.30
CA LEU A 83 -1.37 15.63 -3.98
C LEU A 83 -0.89 17.05 -3.68
N ARG A 84 0.33 17.16 -3.16
CA ARG A 84 0.92 18.44 -2.74
C ARG A 84 1.95 18.92 -3.75
N GLU A 85 3.21 18.81 -3.40
CA GLU A 85 4.30 19.34 -4.20
C GLU A 85 4.78 18.32 -5.23
N CYS A 86 4.88 18.76 -6.47
CA CYS A 86 5.54 18.02 -7.53
C CYS A 86 6.72 18.85 -8.02
N SER A 87 7.93 18.35 -7.83
CA SER A 87 9.16 19.02 -8.26
C SER A 87 9.91 18.18 -9.29
N GLY A 88 10.51 18.85 -10.26
CA GLY A 88 11.17 18.22 -11.40
C GLY A 88 10.19 17.82 -12.49
N GLN A 89 10.73 17.49 -13.67
CA GLN A 89 9.96 17.09 -14.85
C GLN A 89 10.69 15.98 -15.59
N GLY A 90 9.93 15.19 -16.32
CA GLY A 90 10.47 14.16 -17.22
C GLY A 90 9.89 12.78 -16.99
N HIS A 91 10.32 11.87 -17.86
CA HIS A 91 9.92 10.46 -17.80
C HIS A 91 11.01 9.63 -17.14
N VAL A 92 10.59 8.55 -16.47
CA VAL A 92 11.46 7.62 -15.78
C VAL A 92 11.05 6.20 -16.13
N ARG A 93 12.01 5.32 -16.30
CA ARG A 93 11.74 3.89 -16.52
C ARG A 93 11.37 3.23 -15.20
N LEU A 94 10.11 2.88 -15.05
CA LEU A 94 9.54 2.23 -13.87
C LEU A 94 8.59 1.10 -14.30
N ARG A 95 8.21 0.27 -13.36
CA ARG A 95 7.08 -0.66 -13.47
C ARG A 95 5.85 0.03 -12.86
N PRO A 96 4.96 0.59 -13.70
CA PRO A 96 3.91 1.50 -13.23
C PRO A 96 2.90 0.84 -12.30
N MET A 97 2.53 -0.42 -12.53
CA MET A 97 1.59 -1.15 -11.66
C MET A 97 2.23 -1.46 -10.29
N ALA A 98 3.51 -1.84 -10.27
CA ALA A 98 4.24 -2.07 -9.04
C ALA A 98 4.32 -0.79 -8.20
N VAL A 99 4.71 0.34 -8.80
CA VAL A 99 4.81 1.62 -8.10
C VAL A 99 3.44 2.10 -7.62
N ALA A 100 2.39 1.97 -8.44
CA ALA A 100 1.02 2.29 -8.02
C ALA A 100 0.59 1.46 -6.80
N ARG A 101 0.91 0.16 -6.79
CA ARG A 101 0.63 -0.74 -5.67
C ARG A 101 1.42 -0.35 -4.41
N ALA A 102 2.69 0.05 -4.53
CA ALA A 102 3.44 0.56 -3.39
C ALA A 102 2.77 1.80 -2.79
N LEU A 103 2.32 2.74 -3.64
CA LEU A 103 1.58 3.92 -3.20
C LEU A 103 0.22 3.58 -2.59
N ASP A 104 -0.57 2.68 -3.18
CA ASP A 104 -1.83 2.20 -2.61
C ASP A 104 -1.62 1.64 -1.19
N ASN A 105 -0.54 0.88 -0.95
CA ASN A 105 -0.18 0.37 0.37
C ASN A 105 0.22 1.48 1.36
N LEU A 106 1.02 2.46 0.93
CA LEU A 106 1.42 3.57 1.79
C LEU A 106 0.25 4.49 2.12
N ILE A 107 -0.58 4.82 1.13
CA ILE A 107 -1.79 5.63 1.31
C ILE A 107 -2.80 4.89 2.19
N GLY A 108 -3.01 3.59 1.95
CA GLY A 108 -3.89 2.75 2.76
C GLY A 108 -3.46 2.72 4.24
N ASN A 109 -2.16 2.67 4.52
CA ASN A 109 -1.65 2.79 5.88
C ASN A 109 -1.90 4.20 6.46
N ALA A 110 -1.59 5.25 5.69
CA ALA A 110 -1.76 6.63 6.10
C ALA A 110 -3.20 6.94 6.55
N VAL A 111 -4.21 6.56 5.75
CA VAL A 111 -5.62 6.78 6.08
C VAL A 111 -6.19 5.81 7.11
N ARG A 112 -5.53 4.68 7.35
CA ARG A 112 -5.91 3.74 8.41
C ARG A 112 -5.49 4.22 9.79
N TYR A 113 -4.28 4.74 9.90
CA TYR A 113 -3.69 5.17 11.17
C TYR A 113 -3.84 6.66 11.43
N GLY A 114 -4.01 7.46 10.39
CA GLY A 114 -4.33 8.88 10.44
C GLY A 114 -5.75 9.18 10.00
N THR A 115 -6.03 10.46 9.80
CA THR A 115 -7.30 10.97 9.26
C THR A 115 -7.13 11.51 7.85
N LYS A 116 -5.92 11.90 7.46
CA LYS A 116 -5.57 12.42 6.13
C LYS A 116 -4.18 11.96 5.71
N ALA A 117 -3.97 11.91 4.39
CA ALA A 117 -2.68 11.66 3.79
C ALA A 117 -2.33 12.73 2.76
N GLU A 118 -1.05 13.08 2.70
CA GLU A 118 -0.54 13.99 1.69
C GLU A 118 0.59 13.32 0.91
N VAL A 119 0.50 13.39 -0.40
CA VAL A 119 1.47 12.76 -1.31
C VAL A 119 2.26 13.82 -2.04
N SER A 120 3.56 13.65 -2.18
CA SER A 120 4.44 14.51 -2.96
C SER A 120 5.38 13.72 -3.84
N VAL A 121 5.84 14.38 -4.93
CA VAL A 121 6.74 13.79 -5.92
C VAL A 121 7.93 14.70 -6.11
N ALA A 122 9.14 14.15 -6.05
CA ALA A 122 10.36 14.87 -6.37
C ALA A 122 11.21 14.05 -7.36
N LEU A 123 11.40 14.60 -8.56
CA LEU A 123 12.31 14.05 -9.56
C LEU A 123 13.67 14.70 -9.41
N GLY A 124 14.64 13.91 -8.97
CA GLY A 124 16.05 14.29 -8.97
C GLY A 124 16.80 13.74 -10.18
N GLU A 125 18.08 14.03 -10.27
CA GLU A 125 18.94 13.53 -11.35
C GLU A 125 19.10 12.00 -11.32
N ARG A 126 19.23 11.42 -10.11
CA ARG A 126 19.55 10.00 -9.92
C ARG A 126 18.41 9.18 -9.30
N SER A 127 17.35 9.84 -8.85
CA SER A 127 16.23 9.15 -8.17
C SER A 127 14.92 9.90 -8.31
N VAL A 128 13.85 9.14 -8.24
CA VAL A 128 12.49 9.65 -8.00
C VAL A 128 12.14 9.35 -6.55
N ARG A 129 11.63 10.36 -5.87
CA ARG A 129 11.15 10.22 -4.50
C ARG A 129 9.64 10.46 -4.48
N LEU A 130 8.90 9.46 -4.04
CA LEU A 130 7.47 9.52 -3.80
C LEU A 130 7.28 9.49 -2.28
N THR A 131 6.67 10.52 -1.73
CA THR A 131 6.51 10.68 -0.28
C THR A 131 5.05 10.65 0.08
N VAL A 132 4.69 9.84 1.08
CA VAL A 132 3.36 9.82 1.70
C VAL A 132 3.54 10.23 3.16
N GLU A 133 2.82 11.26 3.59
CA GLU A 133 2.80 11.75 4.97
C GLU A 133 1.39 11.67 5.54
N ASP A 134 1.28 11.33 6.81
CA ASP A 134 0.01 11.26 7.54
C ASP A 134 0.05 12.04 8.86
N ASP A 135 -1.11 12.20 9.47
CA ASP A 135 -1.33 12.81 10.78
C ASP A 135 -1.60 11.77 11.89
N GLY A 136 -1.22 10.52 11.64
CA GLY A 136 -1.37 9.42 12.59
C GLY A 136 -0.36 9.46 13.74
N PRO A 137 -0.29 8.40 14.56
CA PRO A 137 0.63 8.34 15.71
C PRO A 137 2.10 8.18 15.32
N GLY A 138 2.41 7.96 14.04
CA GLY A 138 3.75 7.65 13.57
C GLY A 138 4.25 6.26 14.00
N ILE A 139 5.53 6.00 13.75
CA ILE A 139 6.23 4.76 14.16
C ILE A 139 7.48 5.14 14.94
N PRO A 140 7.64 4.68 16.20
CA PRO A 140 8.86 4.92 16.98
C PRO A 140 10.10 4.52 16.22
N LYS A 141 11.16 5.32 16.32
CA LYS A 141 12.38 5.14 15.53
C LYS A 141 12.97 3.74 15.67
N GLU A 142 12.92 3.19 16.87
CA GLU A 142 13.45 1.87 17.23
C GLU A 142 12.67 0.71 16.59
N ARG A 143 11.41 0.98 16.20
CA ARG A 143 10.52 -0.03 15.61
C ARG A 143 10.36 0.08 14.09
N ARG A 144 11.00 1.07 13.44
CA ARG A 144 10.84 1.30 12.00
C ARG A 144 11.39 0.17 11.14
N GLU A 145 12.50 -0.43 11.55
CA GLU A 145 13.05 -1.60 10.86
C GLU A 145 12.14 -2.82 11.01
N GLU A 146 11.62 -3.04 12.22
CA GLU A 146 10.63 -4.09 12.50
C GLU A 146 9.36 -3.92 11.64
N ALA A 147 8.88 -2.67 11.48
CA ALA A 147 7.69 -2.35 10.68
C ALA A 147 7.82 -2.71 9.18
N LEU A 148 9.03 -2.83 8.67
CA LEU A 148 9.29 -3.23 7.29
C LEU A 148 9.31 -4.74 7.09
N LEU A 149 9.30 -5.54 8.16
CA LEU A 149 9.26 -6.99 8.07
C LEU A 149 7.85 -7.47 7.67
N PRO A 150 7.73 -8.50 6.82
CA PRO A 150 6.43 -9.08 6.48
C PRO A 150 5.67 -9.58 7.72
N PHE A 151 4.36 -9.44 7.72
CA PHE A 151 3.46 -9.88 8.79
C PHE A 151 3.65 -9.19 10.14
N THR A 152 4.41 -8.11 10.19
CA THR A 152 4.63 -7.35 11.42
C THR A 152 3.50 -6.36 11.64
N ARG A 153 2.90 -6.41 12.84
CA ARG A 153 1.92 -5.45 13.34
C ARG A 153 2.45 -4.82 14.62
N LEU A 154 2.67 -3.51 14.60
CA LEU A 154 3.24 -2.80 15.75
C LEU A 154 2.22 -2.57 16.88
N ASP A 155 0.91 -2.54 16.56
CA ASP A 155 -0.19 -2.32 17.50
C ASP A 155 -1.08 -3.57 17.56
N ALA A 156 -0.72 -4.55 18.38
CA ALA A 156 -1.57 -5.71 18.67
C ALA A 156 -2.80 -5.37 19.56
N ALA A 157 -2.90 -4.12 20.07
CA ALA A 157 -3.84 -3.75 21.13
C ALA A 157 -4.88 -2.69 20.74
N ARG A 158 -4.90 -2.16 19.53
CA ARG A 158 -5.89 -1.16 19.10
C ARG A 158 -6.91 -1.74 18.14
N ASP A 159 -8.13 -1.84 18.69
CA ASP A 159 -9.42 -2.06 18.05
C ASP A 159 -9.45 -3.11 16.92
N PRO A 160 -9.88 -4.36 17.22
CA PRO A 160 -10.08 -5.40 16.20
C PRO A 160 -11.10 -4.98 15.13
N ASN A 161 -11.97 -3.98 15.40
CA ASN A 161 -12.99 -3.49 14.48
C ASN A 161 -12.49 -2.47 13.44
N ARG A 162 -11.23 -2.02 13.50
CA ARG A 162 -10.64 -1.11 12.48
C ARG A 162 -9.98 -1.84 11.31
N GLY A 163 -10.48 -3.00 10.91
CA GLY A 163 -10.06 -3.72 9.71
C GLY A 163 -8.55 -4.02 9.74
N GLY A 164 -8.16 -5.11 10.40
CA GLY A 164 -6.76 -5.47 10.60
C GLY A 164 -6.02 -5.74 9.29
N GLY A 165 -5.07 -4.89 8.88
CA GLY A 165 -4.14 -5.23 7.79
C GLY A 165 -3.19 -6.35 8.23
N VAL A 166 -2.77 -7.16 7.25
CA VAL A 166 -1.91 -8.35 7.45
C VAL A 166 -0.50 -8.02 7.91
N GLY A 167 -0.12 -6.74 7.88
CA GLY A 167 1.28 -6.33 8.10
C GLY A 167 2.18 -6.55 6.87
N LEU A 168 1.60 -6.58 5.68
CA LEU A 168 2.35 -6.72 4.42
C LEU A 168 2.55 -5.40 3.67
N GLY A 169 1.76 -4.37 3.92
CA GLY A 169 1.77 -3.15 3.11
C GLY A 169 3.13 -2.45 3.05
N LEU A 170 3.80 -2.24 4.18
CA LEU A 170 5.13 -1.61 4.23
C LEU A 170 6.21 -2.50 3.65
N SER A 171 6.16 -3.82 3.89
CA SER A 171 7.13 -4.77 3.33
C SER A 171 7.00 -4.89 1.81
N ILE A 172 5.78 -4.86 1.26
CA ILE A 172 5.53 -4.81 -0.19
C ILE A 172 6.12 -3.53 -0.79
N ALA A 173 5.86 -2.37 -0.18
CA ALA A 173 6.42 -1.10 -0.66
C ALA A 173 7.95 -1.09 -0.59
N ALA A 174 8.55 -1.67 0.45
CA ALA A 174 9.99 -1.81 0.60
C ALA A 174 10.59 -2.74 -0.47
N ASP A 175 9.94 -3.86 -0.77
CA ASP A 175 10.40 -4.79 -1.82
C ASP A 175 10.32 -4.16 -3.21
N ILE A 176 9.23 -3.44 -3.51
CA ILE A 176 9.09 -2.68 -4.76
C ILE A 176 10.19 -1.62 -4.89
N ALA A 177 10.50 -0.87 -3.81
CA ALA A 177 11.60 0.07 -3.82
C ALA A 177 12.93 -0.62 -4.14
N ARG A 178 13.23 -1.72 -3.44
CA ARG A 178 14.45 -2.50 -3.62
C ARG A 178 14.60 -3.04 -5.04
N THR A 179 13.53 -3.56 -5.63
CA THR A 179 13.56 -4.08 -7.01
C THR A 179 13.63 -2.99 -8.08
N HIS A 180 13.42 -1.71 -7.70
CA HIS A 180 13.70 -0.52 -8.51
C HIS A 180 15.06 0.13 -8.17
N GLY A 181 15.96 -0.59 -7.47
CA GLY A 181 17.29 -0.09 -7.11
C GLY A 181 17.30 1.02 -6.06
N GLY A 182 16.24 1.10 -5.26
CA GLY A 182 16.07 2.13 -4.25
C GLY A 182 15.74 1.58 -2.85
N SER A 183 15.03 2.36 -2.05
CA SER A 183 14.67 1.98 -0.68
C SER A 183 13.41 2.68 -0.20
N LEU A 184 12.69 2.07 0.74
CA LEU A 184 11.65 2.73 1.54
C LEU A 184 12.27 3.26 2.83
N ARG A 185 12.05 4.54 3.14
CA ARG A 185 12.52 5.19 4.36
C ARG A 185 11.35 5.69 5.18
N LEU A 186 11.38 5.42 6.49
CA LEU A 186 10.36 5.87 7.43
C LEU A 186 10.96 6.92 8.37
N SER A 187 10.24 8.01 8.55
CA SER A 187 10.61 9.10 9.45
C SER A 187 9.35 9.78 10.02
N ASP A 188 9.53 10.71 10.95
CA ASP A 188 8.43 11.51 11.44
C ASP A 188 8.04 12.57 10.40
N SER A 189 6.74 12.80 10.22
CA SER A 189 6.24 13.93 9.46
C SER A 189 6.34 15.20 10.30
N ALA A 190 7.31 16.04 10.01
CA ALA A 190 7.44 17.34 10.70
C ALA A 190 6.24 18.25 10.44
N ARG A 191 5.47 18.00 9.37
CA ARG A 191 4.37 18.85 8.94
C ARG A 191 3.01 18.39 9.44
N LEU A 192 2.74 17.09 9.42
CA LEU A 192 1.47 16.52 9.83
C LEU A 192 1.52 15.87 11.22
N GLY A 193 2.71 15.58 11.73
CA GLY A 193 2.92 15.03 13.06
C GLY A 193 2.90 13.50 13.13
N GLY A 194 2.52 12.81 12.05
CA GLY A 194 2.47 11.35 11.95
C GLY A 194 3.68 10.74 11.26
N LEU A 195 3.46 9.74 10.43
CA LEU A 195 4.50 9.06 9.67
C LEU A 195 4.80 9.77 8.35
N LYS A 196 6.06 9.80 7.98
CA LYS A 196 6.55 10.12 6.64
C LYS A 196 7.21 8.90 6.04
N ALA A 197 6.62 8.35 4.98
CA ALA A 197 7.13 7.23 4.21
C ALA A 197 7.67 7.74 2.86
N GLU A 198 8.98 7.60 2.63
CA GLU A 198 9.65 8.02 1.40
C GLU A 198 10.03 6.79 0.56
N LEU A 199 9.32 6.56 -0.52
CA LEU A 199 9.65 5.56 -1.53
C LEU A 199 10.67 6.18 -2.50
N VAL A 200 11.92 5.80 -2.37
CA VAL A 200 13.01 6.24 -3.23
C VAL A 200 13.25 5.18 -4.30
N LEU A 201 13.20 5.57 -5.57
CA LEU A 201 13.40 4.70 -6.73
C LEU A 201 14.59 5.20 -7.54
N ALA A 202 15.46 4.31 -7.99
CA ALA A 202 16.57 4.71 -8.85
C ALA A 202 16.05 5.18 -10.21
N ARG A 203 16.52 6.33 -10.67
CA ARG A 203 16.33 6.78 -12.04
C ARG A 203 17.38 6.10 -12.90
N GLN A 204 17.00 4.97 -13.51
CA GLN A 204 17.86 4.35 -14.51
C GLN A 204 17.98 5.32 -15.70
N GLY A 205 19.22 5.61 -16.09
CA GLY A 205 19.54 6.67 -17.03
C GLY A 205 18.70 6.69 -18.30
N ALA A 206 18.45 7.90 -18.75
CA ALA A 206 17.91 8.15 -20.08
C ALA A 206 18.93 7.78 -21.12
#